data_db339d2749fa2db08175e77edb73adb0
#
_entry.id   db339d2749fa2db08175e77edb73adb0
#
_cell.length_a   1.000
_cell.length_b   1.000
_cell.length_c   1.000
_cell.angle_alpha   90.00
_cell.angle_beta   90.00
_cell.angle_gamma   90.00
#
_symmetry.space_group_name_H-M   'P 1'
#
loop_
_entity.id
_entity.type
_entity.pdbx_description
1 polymer ?
#
loop_
_entity_poly.entity_id
_entity_poly.type
_entity_poly.pdbx_seq_one_letter_code
_entity_poly.pdbx_strand_id
1 'polypeptide(L)'
;MPEAARLGDMHSCKATNPNGSPHGGGPIIPPGETKVLIGGQPAATIGCTCQCAGPPDKIIKGSISVKINGKGAARKGDSTLHGGTIEVGFLKVKIGD
;
A
#
# COMPACT_ATOMS: atom_id res chain seq x y z
N MET A 1 9.38 -14.00 -2.32
CA MET A 1 9.46 -12.56 -2.05
C MET A 1 8.30 -11.86 -2.76
N PRO A 2 7.48 -11.10 -2.03
CA PRO A 2 6.35 -10.40 -2.64
C PRO A 2 6.79 -9.25 -3.52
N GLU A 3 5.90 -8.87 -4.43
CA GLU A 3 6.13 -7.77 -5.36
C GLU A 3 6.06 -6.42 -4.63
N ALA A 4 6.93 -5.50 -5.05
CA ALA A 4 6.97 -4.16 -4.48
C ALA A 4 5.69 -3.38 -4.81
N ALA A 5 5.14 -2.68 -3.82
CA ALA A 5 3.98 -1.82 -4.00
C ALA A 5 4.40 -0.41 -4.38
N ARG A 6 3.56 0.24 -5.17
CA ARG A 6 3.83 1.58 -5.71
C ARG A 6 2.57 2.43 -5.62
N LEU A 7 2.77 3.72 -5.79
CA LEU A 7 1.66 4.65 -5.95
C LEU A 7 0.78 4.19 -7.11
N GLY A 8 -0.52 4.21 -6.90
CA GLY A 8 -1.48 3.76 -7.90
C GLY A 8 -1.84 2.28 -7.80
N ASP A 9 -1.09 1.48 -7.05
CA ASP A 9 -1.42 0.07 -6.87
C ASP A 9 -2.65 -0.06 -5.98
N MET A 10 -3.52 -1.01 -6.32
CA MET A 10 -4.79 -1.19 -5.63
C MET A 10 -4.63 -1.95 -4.33
N HIS A 11 -5.43 -1.59 -3.33
CA HIS A 11 -5.58 -2.37 -2.10
C HIS A 11 -7.04 -2.75 -1.90
N SER A 12 -7.28 -3.83 -1.17
CA SER A 12 -8.62 -4.18 -0.73
C SER A 12 -8.89 -3.56 0.64
N CYS A 13 -10.16 -3.32 0.95
CA CYS A 13 -10.57 -2.79 2.24
C CYS A 13 -11.83 -3.54 2.66
N LYS A 14 -11.77 -4.22 3.81
CA LYS A 14 -12.87 -5.03 4.30
C LYS A 14 -13.80 -4.27 5.24
N ALA A 15 -13.45 -3.05 5.59
CA ALA A 15 -14.28 -2.23 6.47
C ALA A 15 -15.55 -1.78 5.77
N THR A 16 -16.56 -1.47 6.57
CA THR A 16 -17.83 -0.94 6.05
C THR A 16 -18.13 0.40 6.72
N ASN A 17 -18.88 1.22 6.02
CA ASN A 17 -19.37 2.49 6.59
C ASN A 17 -20.53 2.19 7.56
N PRO A 18 -20.88 3.15 8.44
CA PRO A 18 -21.99 2.95 9.37
C PRO A 18 -23.32 2.61 8.71
N ASN A 19 -23.52 3.01 7.46
CA ASN A 19 -24.72 2.68 6.71
C ASN A 19 -24.68 1.29 6.05
N GLY A 20 -23.60 0.52 6.30
CA GLY A 20 -23.44 -0.83 5.75
C GLY A 20 -22.79 -0.92 4.38
N SER A 21 -22.51 0.21 3.72
CA SER A 21 -21.84 0.17 2.42
C SER A 21 -20.35 -0.17 2.60
N PRO A 22 -19.78 -1.02 1.72
CA PRO A 22 -18.35 -1.37 1.85
C PRO A 22 -17.46 -0.22 1.44
N HIS A 23 -16.25 -0.16 2.05
CA HIS A 23 -15.22 0.79 1.61
C HIS A 23 -14.69 0.48 0.21
N GLY A 24 -14.61 -0.80 -0.14
CA GLY A 24 -14.29 -1.26 -1.48
C GLY A 24 -12.83 -1.18 -1.90
N GLY A 25 -11.99 -0.52 -1.13
CA GLY A 25 -10.59 -0.34 -1.49
C GLY A 25 -10.37 0.76 -2.51
N GLY A 26 -9.15 0.86 -3.03
CA GLY A 26 -8.76 1.86 -4.00
C GLY A 26 -7.25 1.89 -4.17
N PRO A 27 -6.71 2.86 -4.91
CA PRO A 27 -5.28 2.96 -5.14
C PRO A 27 -4.54 3.59 -3.95
N ILE A 28 -3.24 3.29 -3.86
CA ILE A 28 -2.33 4.01 -2.98
C ILE A 28 -2.14 5.41 -3.57
N ILE A 29 -2.36 6.44 -2.76
CA ILE A 29 -2.38 7.82 -3.25
C ILE A 29 -1.15 8.62 -2.81
N PRO A 30 -0.82 9.73 -3.51
CA PRO A 30 0.32 10.56 -3.14
C PRO A 30 0.29 10.97 -1.66
N PRO A 31 1.49 11.26 -1.07
CA PRO A 31 2.72 11.57 -1.80
C PRO A 31 3.64 10.42 -2.16
N GLY A 32 3.57 9.25 -1.51
CA GLY A 32 4.54 8.20 -1.75
C GLY A 32 6.00 8.67 -1.58
N GLU A 33 6.96 7.80 -1.88
CA GLU A 33 8.38 8.16 -1.81
C GLU A 33 8.88 8.56 -3.20
N THR A 34 8.85 9.85 -3.47
CA THR A 34 9.14 10.37 -4.82
C THR A 34 10.60 10.21 -5.24
N LYS A 35 11.50 9.99 -4.29
CA LYS A 35 12.92 9.81 -4.61
C LYS A 35 13.27 8.38 -5.03
N VAL A 36 12.35 7.44 -4.84
CA VAL A 36 12.54 6.05 -5.21
C VAL A 36 11.40 5.65 -6.12
N LEU A 37 11.73 5.33 -7.36
CA LEU A 37 10.73 4.93 -8.35
C LEU A 37 10.84 3.42 -8.60
N ILE A 38 9.69 2.79 -8.65
CA ILE A 38 9.57 1.38 -8.99
C ILE A 38 8.69 1.30 -10.23
N GLY A 39 9.30 0.89 -11.34
CA GLY A 39 8.57 0.86 -12.61
C GLY A 39 8.01 2.22 -13.03
N GLY A 40 8.72 3.31 -12.69
CA GLY A 40 8.31 4.66 -13.03
C GLY A 40 7.33 5.31 -12.08
N GLN A 41 6.90 4.62 -11.02
CA GLN A 41 5.97 5.16 -10.03
C GLN A 41 6.66 5.28 -8.66
N PRO A 42 6.32 6.29 -7.86
CA PRO A 42 6.89 6.41 -6.51
C PRO A 42 6.60 5.17 -5.67
N ALA A 43 7.61 4.75 -4.89
CA ALA A 43 7.47 3.60 -4.04
C ALA A 43 6.48 3.86 -2.90
N ALA A 44 5.78 2.81 -2.47
CA ALA A 44 4.91 2.86 -1.30
C ALA A 44 5.65 2.34 -0.08
N THR A 45 5.37 2.90 1.08
CA THR A 45 5.98 2.54 2.35
C THR A 45 4.92 2.49 3.44
N ILE A 46 5.30 2.00 4.63
CA ILE A 46 4.44 2.10 5.81
C ILE A 46 4.08 3.57 6.02
N GLY A 47 2.80 3.83 6.26
CA GLY A 47 2.29 5.18 6.48
C GLY A 47 1.71 5.86 5.24
N CYS A 48 1.92 5.27 4.05
CA CYS A 48 1.28 5.80 2.84
C CYS A 48 -0.23 5.64 2.94
N THR A 49 -0.94 6.64 2.44
CA THR A 49 -2.40 6.67 2.47
C THR A 49 -2.96 5.91 1.28
N CYS A 50 -4.04 5.18 1.51
CA CYS A 50 -4.76 4.47 0.47
C CYS A 50 -6.17 5.02 0.40
N GLN A 51 -6.68 5.18 -0.82
CA GLN A 51 -8.03 5.70 -1.01
C GLN A 51 -9.06 4.64 -0.67
N CYS A 52 -10.08 5.03 0.10
CA CYS A 52 -11.23 4.21 0.44
C CYS A 52 -12.49 5.03 0.27
N ALA A 53 -13.65 4.37 0.18
CA ALA A 53 -14.95 5.05 0.11
C ALA A 53 -15.45 5.51 1.47
N GLY A 54 -14.62 5.47 2.48
CA GLY A 54 -14.87 5.99 3.82
C GLY A 54 -13.66 6.77 4.29
N PRO A 55 -13.32 6.73 5.58
CA PRO A 55 -12.09 7.34 6.06
C PRO A 55 -10.88 6.76 5.33
N PRO A 56 -9.84 7.56 5.09
CA PRO A 56 -8.65 7.05 4.39
C PRO A 56 -8.02 5.87 5.11
N ASP A 57 -7.54 4.91 4.35
CA ASP A 57 -6.79 3.77 4.87
C ASP A 57 -5.29 4.10 4.85
N LYS A 58 -4.49 3.33 5.58
CA LYS A 58 -3.04 3.50 5.61
C LYS A 58 -2.35 2.15 5.61
N ILE A 59 -1.17 2.10 4.99
CA ILE A 59 -0.35 0.91 5.01
C ILE A 59 0.29 0.80 6.39
N ILE A 60 0.09 -0.34 7.07
CA ILE A 60 0.61 -0.56 8.42
C ILE A 60 1.68 -1.65 8.49
N LYS A 61 1.93 -2.36 7.40
CA LYS A 61 2.94 -3.41 7.36
C LYS A 61 3.83 -3.23 6.14
N GLY A 62 5.11 -3.49 6.30
CA GLY A 62 6.08 -3.41 5.23
C GLY A 62 7.29 -4.26 5.54
N SER A 63 8.30 -4.19 4.69
CA SER A 63 9.54 -4.94 4.85
C SER A 63 10.29 -4.49 6.10
N ILE A 64 10.83 -5.44 6.84
CA ILE A 64 11.69 -5.15 7.99
C ILE A 64 13.11 -4.84 7.54
N SER A 65 13.57 -5.54 6.50
CA SER A 65 14.96 -5.44 6.04
C SER A 65 15.17 -4.38 4.95
N VAL A 66 14.13 -4.07 4.18
CA VAL A 66 14.23 -3.09 3.10
C VAL A 66 13.49 -1.82 3.52
N LYS A 67 14.25 -0.76 3.75
CA LYS A 67 13.69 0.54 4.16
C LYS A 67 13.87 1.55 3.04
N ILE A 68 12.85 2.36 2.83
CA ILE A 68 12.89 3.47 1.89
C ILE A 68 12.64 4.72 2.71
N ASN A 69 13.65 5.58 2.77
CA ASN A 69 13.61 6.80 3.58
C ASN A 69 13.26 6.51 5.05
N GLY A 70 13.85 5.42 5.60
CA GLY A 70 13.65 5.04 6.99
C GLY A 70 12.34 4.32 7.29
N LYS A 71 11.51 4.07 6.29
CA LYS A 71 10.22 3.39 6.46
C LYS A 71 10.22 2.06 5.72
N GLY A 72 9.57 1.05 6.27
CA GLY A 72 9.49 -0.25 5.62
C GLY A 72 8.85 -0.16 4.25
N ALA A 73 9.49 -0.75 3.24
CA ALA A 73 8.95 -0.78 1.89
C ALA A 73 7.70 -1.64 1.85
N ALA A 74 6.61 -1.12 1.28
CA ALA A 74 5.36 -1.86 1.17
C ALA A 74 5.40 -2.86 0.03
N ARG A 75 4.65 -3.95 0.19
CA ARG A 75 4.64 -5.06 -0.76
C ARG A 75 3.22 -5.56 -0.94
N LYS A 76 2.99 -6.24 -2.07
CA LYS A 76 1.73 -6.94 -2.28
C LYS A 76 1.48 -7.91 -1.12
N GLY A 77 0.29 -7.88 -0.57
CA GLY A 77 -0.09 -8.70 0.57
C GLY A 77 0.09 -8.04 1.92
N ASP A 78 0.75 -6.88 1.98
CA ASP A 78 0.92 -6.16 3.24
C ASP A 78 -0.41 -5.57 3.70
N SER A 79 -0.60 -5.56 5.04
CA SER A 79 -1.87 -5.18 5.65
C SER A 79 -2.06 -3.67 5.70
N THR A 80 -3.32 -3.26 5.67
CA THR A 80 -3.71 -1.87 5.85
C THR A 80 -4.52 -1.71 7.13
N LEU A 81 -4.66 -0.45 7.59
CA LEU A 81 -5.32 -0.12 8.85
C LEU A 81 -6.76 -0.64 8.93
N HIS A 82 -7.48 -0.64 7.83
CA HIS A 82 -8.87 -1.09 7.78
C HIS A 82 -9.01 -2.62 7.64
N GLY A 83 -7.94 -3.36 7.78
CA GLY A 83 -7.97 -4.82 7.74
C GLY A 83 -7.90 -5.42 6.34
N GLY A 84 -7.60 -4.60 5.33
CA GLY A 84 -7.39 -5.07 3.98
C GLY A 84 -5.93 -5.38 3.68
N THR A 85 -5.64 -5.61 2.41
CA THR A 85 -4.28 -5.89 1.93
C THR A 85 -4.02 -5.20 0.60
N ILE A 86 -2.74 -4.99 0.30
CA ILE A 86 -2.32 -4.50 -1.01
C ILE A 86 -2.47 -5.65 -2.00
N GLU A 87 -3.22 -5.42 -3.08
CA GLU A 87 -3.60 -6.48 -4.01
C GLU A 87 -2.73 -6.54 -5.26
N VAL A 88 -2.04 -5.45 -5.60
CA VAL A 88 -1.23 -5.35 -6.82
C VAL A 88 0.16 -4.88 -6.47
N GLY A 89 1.16 -5.45 -7.13
CA GLY A 89 2.54 -5.03 -7.01
C GLY A 89 3.24 -5.07 -8.35
N PHE A 90 4.48 -4.60 -8.39
CA PHE A 90 5.26 -4.57 -9.62
C PHE A 90 6.04 -5.87 -9.77
N LEU A 91 5.68 -6.66 -10.78
CA LEU A 91 6.20 -8.02 -10.96
C LEU A 91 7.73 -8.10 -11.03
N LYS A 92 8.36 -7.07 -11.58
CA LYS A 92 9.81 -7.11 -11.82
C LYS A 92 10.65 -6.73 -10.61
N VAL A 93 10.02 -6.27 -9.53
CA VAL A 93 10.73 -5.88 -8.31
C VAL A 93 10.13 -6.62 -7.13
N LYS A 94 10.93 -7.43 -6.47
CA LYS A 94 10.51 -8.20 -5.30
C LYS A 94 11.21 -7.67 -4.08
N ILE A 95 10.50 -7.61 -2.97
CA ILE A 95 11.04 -7.10 -1.70
C ILE A 95 10.87 -8.19 -0.65
N GLY A 96 11.97 -8.55 -0.01
CA GLY A 96 11.95 -9.51 1.09
C GLY A 96 11.49 -8.88 2.40
N ASP A 97 11.65 -9.62 3.49
CA ASP A 97 11.27 -9.13 4.83
C ASP A 97 12.13 -7.98 5.30
#